data_307562b15ebe48c0c2d5ca0fbb402531
#
_entry.id   307562b15ebe48c0c2d5ca0fbb402531
#
_cell.length_a   1.000
_cell.length_b   1.000
_cell.length_c   1.000
_cell.angle_alpha   90.00
_cell.angle_beta   90.00
_cell.angle_gamma   90.00
#
_symmetry.space_group_name_H-M   'P 1'
#
loop_
_entity.id
_entity.type
_entity.pdbx_description
1 polymer ?
#
loop_
_entity_poly.entity_id
_entity_poly.type
_entity_poly.pdbx_seq_one_letter_code
_entity_poly.pdbx_strand_id
1 'polypeptide(L)'
;MEWSDTARQPRLLKQKKDKFWLTVGLCALTAALFFLPFYLIDGGFFHYAGDFNSQQISFYRYMNGFVKGAGYPDSAFTTVRNTFSWATDLGSGVMNAYSFYLYGSPFFWFSLLFPQNWLPYLMVPLLVLKFAVAGGGAYLYLRRYVKNIDYAVLGAVLYAFSGFSVYNVFFNHFVDVVALFPYLLWALDEAMYNKRHGLFAFWAAVNLLNNYFFFAGQVVFLAIYFVCKLTTGDYRLTVKRFVQLAFESLLGVAMGCLLLVPAVLSLLQNPRTIDLASGWGFLTYGKVQQYLAILLSWVMPPDSPYLTSIWSEGVIKWTSMSAYLPLCSLAGALAYWRARHGDSKKRIVAVCAVCALVPILNSAFYALNSSYYARWYYMPVLILAAMTVNALEDHNTDLDTPARGLGWIMLATLAFALVPVLDNDTGTWSLGVLKNPGQYFVVLGFGLGGLLLYRLICQKWRADSRFAQRMTAAV
;
A
#
# COMPACT_ATOMS: atom_id res chain seq x y z
N MET A 1 15.46 -24.53 30.76
CA MET A 1 14.93 -25.09 29.51
C MET A 1 15.64 -24.37 28.37
N GLU A 2 16.72 -24.97 27.87
CA GLU A 2 17.58 -24.42 26.82
C GLU A 2 16.81 -24.44 25.48
N TRP A 3 16.46 -23.28 25.00
CA TRP A 3 15.99 -23.12 23.63
C TRP A 3 17.21 -23.14 22.73
N SER A 4 17.41 -24.24 22.04
CA SER A 4 18.50 -24.41 21.06
C SER A 4 18.50 -23.28 20.03
N ASP A 5 19.66 -22.70 19.81
CA ASP A 5 19.98 -21.58 18.88
C ASP A 5 19.69 -21.85 17.39
N THR A 6 19.07 -22.97 17.06
CA THR A 6 18.72 -23.38 15.68
C THR A 6 17.43 -22.81 15.13
N ALA A 7 16.64 -22.07 15.97
CA ALA A 7 15.30 -21.58 15.58
C ALA A 7 15.28 -20.23 14.86
N ARG A 8 16.42 -19.54 14.71
CA ARG A 8 16.47 -18.15 14.21
C ARG A 8 16.83 -17.97 12.74
N GLN A 9 17.10 -19.03 11.99
CA GLN A 9 17.20 -18.92 10.54
C GLN A 9 15.84 -19.29 9.93
N PRO A 10 15.23 -18.42 9.11
CA PRO A 10 14.08 -18.82 8.32
C PRO A 10 14.51 -19.99 7.44
N ARG A 11 14.04 -21.19 7.77
CA ARG A 11 14.38 -22.38 6.99
C ARG A 11 13.88 -22.17 5.59
N LEU A 12 14.79 -22.31 4.61
CA LEU A 12 14.40 -22.60 3.24
C LEU A 12 13.55 -23.89 3.29
N LEU A 13 12.24 -23.72 3.17
CA LEU A 13 11.32 -24.85 3.13
C LEU A 13 11.72 -25.71 1.93
N LYS A 14 12.16 -26.95 2.16
CA LYS A 14 12.26 -27.98 1.13
C LYS A 14 10.90 -28.03 0.45
N GLN A 15 10.86 -27.74 -0.83
CA GLN A 15 9.72 -27.42 -1.66
C GLN A 15 8.56 -28.44 -1.51
N LYS A 16 7.51 -28.05 -0.82
CA LYS A 16 6.16 -28.37 -1.24
C LYS A 16 5.85 -27.48 -2.45
N LYS A 17 5.07 -27.96 -3.41
CA LYS A 17 4.75 -27.28 -4.69
C LYS A 17 4.62 -25.76 -4.51
N ASP A 18 5.43 -25.00 -5.24
CA ASP A 18 5.36 -23.53 -5.25
C ASP A 18 3.95 -23.11 -5.71
N LYS A 19 3.31 -22.21 -4.97
CA LYS A 19 1.96 -21.71 -5.27
C LYS A 19 1.97 -20.29 -5.83
N PHE A 20 3.08 -19.84 -6.38
CA PHE A 20 3.21 -18.48 -6.93
C PHE A 20 2.12 -18.18 -7.97
N TRP A 21 2.02 -19.02 -9.00
CA TRP A 21 1.04 -18.81 -10.07
C TRP A 21 -0.41 -18.97 -9.60
N LEU A 22 -0.65 -19.86 -8.64
CA LEU A 22 -1.95 -19.95 -7.98
C LEU A 22 -2.31 -18.62 -7.29
N THR A 23 -1.36 -18.03 -6.56
CA THR A 23 -1.59 -16.74 -5.88
C THR A 23 -1.85 -15.62 -6.87
N VAL A 24 -1.05 -15.52 -7.92
CA VAL A 24 -1.25 -14.55 -9.01
C VAL A 24 -2.64 -14.72 -9.63
N GLY A 25 -3.01 -15.97 -9.96
CA GLY A 25 -4.32 -16.27 -10.54
C GLY A 25 -5.50 -15.96 -9.62
N LEU A 26 -5.37 -16.27 -8.32
CA LEU A 26 -6.41 -15.93 -7.32
C LEU A 26 -6.58 -14.42 -7.17
N CYS A 27 -5.48 -13.67 -7.07
CA CYS A 27 -5.56 -12.22 -7.00
C CYS A 27 -6.14 -11.61 -8.29
N ALA A 28 -5.77 -12.16 -9.46
CA ALA A 28 -6.36 -11.73 -10.74
C ALA A 28 -7.86 -12.00 -10.78
N LEU A 29 -8.29 -13.23 -10.39
CA LEU A 29 -9.69 -13.62 -10.38
C LEU A 29 -10.49 -12.76 -9.39
N THR A 30 -9.98 -12.57 -8.17
CA THR A 30 -10.65 -11.75 -7.14
C THR A 30 -10.80 -10.31 -7.63
N ALA A 31 -9.75 -9.71 -8.21
CA ALA A 31 -9.83 -8.36 -8.77
C ALA A 31 -10.82 -8.29 -9.94
N ALA A 32 -10.79 -9.29 -10.84
CA ALA A 32 -11.72 -9.35 -11.97
C ALA A 32 -13.18 -9.43 -11.48
N LEU A 33 -13.48 -10.28 -10.50
CA LEU A 33 -14.82 -10.40 -9.92
C LEU A 33 -15.24 -9.12 -9.19
N PHE A 34 -14.32 -8.43 -8.52
CA PHE A 34 -14.59 -7.17 -7.84
C PHE A 34 -14.95 -6.05 -8.83
N PHE A 35 -14.20 -5.92 -9.92
CA PHE A 35 -14.41 -4.84 -10.90
C PHE A 35 -15.48 -5.18 -11.96
N LEU A 36 -15.81 -6.45 -12.18
CA LEU A 36 -16.71 -6.91 -13.24
C LEU A 36 -18.09 -6.22 -13.21
N PRO A 37 -18.78 -6.08 -12.05
CA PRO A 37 -20.09 -5.42 -12.01
C PRO A 37 -20.01 -3.97 -12.53
N PHE A 38 -19.02 -3.21 -12.10
CA PHE A 38 -18.83 -1.82 -12.51
C PHE A 38 -18.47 -1.71 -14.00
N TYR A 39 -17.60 -2.60 -14.47
CA TYR A 39 -17.19 -2.67 -15.88
C TYR A 39 -18.36 -2.99 -16.81
N LEU A 40 -19.26 -3.88 -16.40
CA LEU A 40 -20.46 -4.23 -17.17
C LEU A 40 -21.52 -3.11 -17.14
N ILE A 41 -21.75 -2.48 -15.99
CA ILE A 41 -22.71 -1.38 -15.84
C ILE A 41 -22.28 -0.19 -16.71
N ASP A 42 -20.97 0.11 -16.77
CA ASP A 42 -20.41 1.21 -17.53
C ASP A 42 -20.13 0.87 -19.03
N GLY A 43 -20.65 -0.25 -19.51
CA GLY A 43 -20.50 -0.64 -20.92
C GLY A 43 -19.05 -0.90 -21.36
N GLY A 44 -18.21 -1.44 -20.46
CA GLY A 44 -16.81 -1.75 -20.71
C GLY A 44 -15.84 -0.65 -20.27
N PHE A 45 -16.34 0.46 -19.74
CA PHE A 45 -15.54 1.47 -19.05
C PHE A 45 -15.48 1.19 -17.55
N PHE A 46 -14.71 1.99 -16.84
CA PHE A 46 -14.77 2.07 -15.40
C PHE A 46 -14.69 3.54 -15.02
N HIS A 47 -15.84 4.09 -14.68
CA HIS A 47 -15.95 5.43 -14.13
C HIS A 47 -15.92 5.34 -12.60
N TYR A 48 -15.04 6.11 -11.99
CA TYR A 48 -14.99 6.18 -10.54
C TYR A 48 -15.38 7.60 -10.10
N ALA A 49 -14.40 8.45 -9.81
CA ALA A 49 -14.65 9.85 -9.46
C ALA A 49 -13.34 10.66 -9.59
N GLY A 50 -13.47 11.98 -9.68
CA GLY A 50 -12.36 12.94 -9.57
C GLY A 50 -11.14 12.56 -10.39
N ASP A 51 -10.00 12.43 -9.73
CA ASP A 51 -8.70 12.18 -10.36
C ASP A 51 -8.63 10.90 -11.20
N PHE A 52 -9.41 9.87 -10.87
CA PHE A 52 -9.43 8.67 -11.69
C PHE A 52 -9.97 8.98 -13.10
N ASN A 53 -11.09 9.68 -13.18
CA ASN A 53 -11.71 10.00 -14.47
C ASN A 53 -10.97 11.12 -15.21
N SER A 54 -10.70 12.23 -14.51
CA SER A 54 -10.15 13.44 -15.12
C SER A 54 -8.66 13.34 -15.46
N GLN A 55 -7.90 12.59 -14.66
CA GLN A 55 -6.45 12.47 -14.83
C GLN A 55 -6.05 11.09 -15.34
N GLN A 56 -6.38 10.01 -14.62
CA GLN A 56 -5.77 8.71 -14.90
C GLN A 56 -6.15 8.16 -16.27
N ILE A 57 -7.43 8.19 -16.64
CA ILE A 57 -7.89 7.73 -17.96
C ILE A 57 -7.32 8.65 -19.05
N SER A 58 -7.42 9.96 -18.85
CA SER A 58 -6.96 10.96 -19.82
C SER A 58 -5.46 10.90 -20.03
N PHE A 59 -4.68 10.75 -18.96
CA PHE A 59 -3.22 10.67 -19.03
C PHE A 59 -2.74 9.41 -19.74
N TYR A 60 -3.33 8.25 -19.44
CA TYR A 60 -3.01 7.00 -20.15
C TYR A 60 -3.28 7.15 -21.66
N ARG A 61 -4.45 7.68 -22.03
CA ARG A 61 -4.82 7.87 -23.43
C ARG A 61 -3.90 8.88 -24.13
N TYR A 62 -3.68 10.03 -23.51
CA TYR A 62 -2.82 11.08 -24.06
C TYR A 62 -1.39 10.58 -24.25
N MET A 63 -0.77 10.03 -23.19
CA MET A 63 0.60 9.56 -23.22
C MET A 63 0.83 8.37 -24.16
N ASN A 64 -0.16 7.48 -24.32
CA ASN A 64 -0.10 6.43 -25.33
C ASN A 64 0.02 7.02 -26.75
N GLY A 65 -0.82 7.99 -27.09
CA GLY A 65 -0.74 8.70 -28.37
C GLY A 65 0.55 9.49 -28.52
N PHE A 66 0.96 10.21 -27.50
CA PHE A 66 2.19 11.00 -27.47
C PHE A 66 3.43 10.12 -27.74
N VAL A 67 3.58 9.00 -27.01
CA VAL A 67 4.71 8.07 -27.18
C VAL A 67 4.71 7.42 -28.57
N LYS A 68 3.54 7.15 -29.16
CA LYS A 68 3.41 6.55 -30.49
C LYS A 68 3.50 7.55 -31.66
N GLY A 69 3.53 8.83 -31.37
CA GLY A 69 3.50 9.87 -32.39
C GLY A 69 2.16 10.01 -33.15
N ALA A 70 1.09 9.40 -32.61
CA ALA A 70 -0.21 9.35 -33.27
C ALA A 70 -1.05 10.59 -32.97
N GLY A 71 -1.19 11.49 -33.95
CA GLY A 71 -2.24 12.52 -33.95
C GLY A 71 -2.02 13.76 -33.11
N TYR A 72 -0.84 13.93 -32.55
CA TYR A 72 -0.45 15.15 -31.81
C TYR A 72 0.59 15.91 -32.66
N PRO A 73 0.34 17.18 -33.04
CA PRO A 73 1.28 17.98 -33.82
C PRO A 73 2.66 18.10 -33.18
N ASP A 74 2.69 18.00 -31.83
CA ASP A 74 3.89 18.14 -31.02
C ASP A 74 4.45 16.79 -30.57
N SER A 75 4.09 15.69 -31.23
CA SER A 75 4.53 14.37 -30.82
C SER A 75 6.03 14.23 -30.95
N ALA A 76 6.65 13.81 -29.86
CA ALA A 76 8.09 13.71 -29.73
C ALA A 76 8.72 12.55 -30.51
N PHE A 77 7.91 11.71 -31.16
CA PHE A 77 8.46 10.58 -31.93
C PHE A 77 9.07 10.96 -33.24
N THR A 78 8.68 12.11 -33.76
CA THR A 78 9.34 12.70 -34.94
C THR A 78 10.67 13.35 -34.57
N THR A 79 10.89 13.65 -33.31
CA THR A 79 12.18 14.13 -32.79
C THR A 79 12.31 13.72 -31.33
N VAL A 80 13.20 12.80 -31.04
CA VAL A 80 13.62 12.33 -29.69
C VAL A 80 13.99 13.50 -28.73
N ARG A 81 13.96 14.72 -29.21
CA ARG A 81 14.34 15.95 -28.51
C ARG A 81 13.15 16.75 -27.99
N ASN A 82 11.93 16.46 -28.40
CA ASN A 82 10.79 17.29 -28.01
C ASN A 82 10.13 16.72 -26.72
N THR A 83 10.53 17.25 -25.57
CA THR A 83 9.97 16.92 -24.26
C THR A 83 8.88 17.90 -23.85
N PHE A 84 8.51 18.85 -24.68
CA PHE A 84 7.51 19.87 -24.45
C PHE A 84 6.27 19.62 -25.30
N SER A 85 5.09 19.90 -24.76
CA SER A 85 3.83 19.84 -25.51
C SER A 85 2.89 20.97 -25.11
N TRP A 86 2.33 21.66 -26.11
CA TRP A 86 1.28 22.67 -25.91
C TRP A 86 -0.04 22.06 -25.44
N ALA A 87 -0.28 20.77 -25.69
CA ALA A 87 -1.46 20.06 -25.23
C ALA A 87 -1.38 19.61 -23.76
N THR A 88 -0.25 19.86 -23.09
CA THR A 88 -0.04 19.54 -21.67
C THR A 88 -0.03 20.83 -20.86
N ASP A 89 -1.01 21.01 -19.96
CA ASP A 89 -1.11 22.14 -19.02
C ASP A 89 -0.89 23.52 -19.68
N LEU A 90 -1.47 23.74 -20.88
CA LEU A 90 -1.30 24.98 -21.68
C LEU A 90 0.14 25.23 -22.16
N GLY A 91 0.95 24.19 -22.19
CA GLY A 91 2.36 24.24 -22.57
C GLY A 91 3.28 23.88 -21.43
N SER A 92 3.63 22.62 -21.31
CA SER A 92 4.51 22.11 -20.26
C SER A 92 5.44 21.02 -20.76
N GLY A 93 6.52 20.80 -20.02
CA GLY A 93 7.41 19.65 -20.23
C GLY A 93 6.73 18.34 -19.84
N VAL A 94 6.79 17.35 -20.72
CA VAL A 94 6.21 16.01 -20.48
C VAL A 94 6.81 15.35 -19.22
N MET A 95 8.12 15.56 -18.97
CA MET A 95 8.76 15.06 -17.75
C MET A 95 8.18 15.69 -16.49
N ASN A 96 7.92 17.00 -16.51
CA ASN A 96 7.31 17.70 -15.38
C ASN A 96 5.88 17.20 -15.10
N ALA A 97 5.09 16.99 -16.14
CA ALA A 97 3.68 16.63 -16.00
C ALA A 97 3.46 15.14 -15.72
N TYR A 98 4.24 14.22 -16.30
CA TYR A 98 3.92 12.80 -16.33
C TYR A 98 4.95 11.87 -15.68
N SER A 99 6.14 12.37 -15.26
CA SER A 99 7.14 11.51 -14.61
C SER A 99 6.64 10.93 -13.28
N PHE A 100 5.82 11.67 -12.55
CA PHE A 100 5.20 11.20 -11.31
C PHE A 100 4.08 10.18 -11.53
N TYR A 101 3.32 10.28 -12.65
CA TYR A 101 2.10 9.50 -12.83
C TYR A 101 2.32 8.19 -13.61
N LEU A 102 3.02 8.26 -14.75
CA LEU A 102 2.98 7.18 -15.74
C LEU A 102 4.37 6.77 -16.26
N TYR A 103 5.24 7.76 -16.48
CA TYR A 103 6.38 7.60 -17.39
C TYR A 103 7.32 6.46 -16.99
N GLY A 104 7.47 6.21 -15.70
CA GLY A 104 8.26 5.10 -15.18
C GLY A 104 7.48 3.81 -14.92
N SER A 105 6.14 3.81 -15.09
CA SER A 105 5.29 2.67 -14.76
C SER A 105 5.42 1.53 -15.77
N PRO A 106 5.76 0.29 -15.35
CA PRO A 106 5.77 -0.85 -16.25
C PRO A 106 4.37 -1.18 -16.79
N PHE A 107 3.31 -0.86 -16.04
CA PHE A 107 1.93 -1.07 -16.47
C PHE A 107 1.52 -0.09 -17.57
N PHE A 108 2.02 1.15 -17.52
CA PHE A 108 1.85 2.09 -18.61
C PHE A 108 2.59 1.60 -19.87
N TRP A 109 3.84 1.18 -19.76
CA TRP A 109 4.60 0.65 -20.90
C TRP A 109 3.94 -0.59 -21.50
N PHE A 110 3.37 -1.47 -20.68
CA PHE A 110 2.56 -2.60 -21.17
C PHE A 110 1.33 -2.11 -21.95
N SER A 111 0.68 -1.02 -21.53
CA SER A 111 -0.49 -0.46 -22.20
C SER A 111 -0.20 0.05 -23.61
N LEU A 112 1.07 0.35 -23.94
CA LEU A 112 1.47 0.76 -25.28
C LEU A 112 1.31 -0.35 -26.34
N LEU A 113 1.17 -1.60 -25.95
CA LEU A 113 0.86 -2.70 -26.88
C LEU A 113 -0.54 -2.56 -27.52
N PHE A 114 -1.40 -1.71 -26.95
CA PHE A 114 -2.78 -1.54 -27.37
C PHE A 114 -3.00 -0.19 -28.07
N PRO A 115 -3.99 -0.09 -28.98
CA PRO A 115 -4.35 1.17 -29.63
C PRO A 115 -4.80 2.23 -28.62
N GLN A 116 -4.51 3.49 -28.89
CA GLN A 116 -4.86 4.63 -28.03
C GLN A 116 -6.35 4.65 -27.62
N ASN A 117 -7.25 4.34 -28.55
CA ASN A 117 -8.68 4.36 -28.30
C ASN A 117 -9.18 3.24 -27.38
N TRP A 118 -8.35 2.21 -27.12
CA TRP A 118 -8.68 1.12 -26.23
C TRP A 118 -8.32 1.43 -24.76
N LEU A 119 -7.53 2.48 -24.51
CA LEU A 119 -7.01 2.76 -23.17
C LEU A 119 -8.12 2.92 -22.11
N PRO A 120 -9.24 3.61 -22.38
CA PRO A 120 -10.32 3.70 -21.39
C PRO A 120 -10.88 2.33 -20.98
N TYR A 121 -10.95 1.37 -21.92
CA TYR A 121 -11.41 -0.01 -21.65
C TYR A 121 -10.37 -0.85 -20.94
N LEU A 122 -9.09 -0.50 -21.07
CA LEU A 122 -7.98 -1.24 -20.44
C LEU A 122 -7.75 -0.86 -18.97
N MET A 123 -8.44 0.14 -18.42
CA MET A 123 -8.21 0.57 -17.04
C MET A 123 -8.48 -0.55 -16.04
N VAL A 124 -9.60 -1.31 -16.19
CA VAL A 124 -9.90 -2.48 -15.35
C VAL A 124 -8.93 -3.62 -15.59
N PRO A 125 -8.67 -4.10 -16.81
CA PRO A 125 -7.64 -5.11 -17.06
C PRO A 125 -6.27 -4.76 -16.47
N LEU A 126 -5.84 -3.50 -16.55
CA LEU A 126 -4.59 -3.05 -15.92
C LEU A 126 -4.66 -3.07 -14.38
N LEU A 127 -5.78 -2.69 -13.78
CA LEU A 127 -5.98 -2.83 -12.34
C LEU A 127 -5.91 -4.30 -11.92
N VAL A 128 -6.60 -5.20 -12.62
CA VAL A 128 -6.52 -6.66 -12.38
C VAL A 128 -5.07 -7.14 -12.42
N LEU A 129 -4.29 -6.71 -13.43
CA LEU A 129 -2.88 -7.04 -13.53
C LEU A 129 -2.07 -6.51 -12.34
N LYS A 130 -2.32 -5.27 -11.89
CA LYS A 130 -1.64 -4.68 -10.73
C LYS A 130 -1.91 -5.45 -9.43
N PHE A 131 -3.17 -5.81 -9.17
CA PHE A 131 -3.53 -6.63 -8.01
C PHE A 131 -2.90 -8.03 -8.07
N ALA A 132 -2.85 -8.64 -9.25
CA ALA A 132 -2.19 -9.93 -9.46
C ALA A 132 -0.68 -9.86 -9.18
N VAL A 133 -0.01 -8.80 -9.65
CA VAL A 133 1.42 -8.55 -9.39
C VAL A 133 1.66 -8.26 -7.91
N ALA A 134 0.79 -7.47 -7.26
CA ALA A 134 0.87 -7.22 -5.82
C ALA A 134 0.81 -8.51 -5.01
N GLY A 135 -0.13 -9.40 -5.33
CA GLY A 135 -0.25 -10.72 -4.71
C GLY A 135 0.97 -11.59 -4.93
N GLY A 136 1.49 -11.65 -6.15
CA GLY A 136 2.71 -12.39 -6.47
C GLY A 136 3.93 -11.93 -5.65
N GLY A 137 4.14 -10.61 -5.57
CA GLY A 137 5.23 -10.04 -4.77
C GLY A 137 5.07 -10.29 -3.26
N ALA A 138 3.87 -10.09 -2.74
CA ALA A 138 3.57 -10.37 -1.34
C ALA A 138 3.76 -11.85 -1.00
N TYR A 139 3.34 -12.76 -1.88
CA TYR A 139 3.58 -14.21 -1.71
C TYR A 139 5.08 -14.53 -1.64
N LEU A 140 5.91 -13.98 -2.54
CA LEU A 140 7.37 -14.21 -2.52
C LEU A 140 8.00 -13.76 -1.21
N TYR A 141 7.54 -12.63 -0.66
CA TYR A 141 7.98 -12.16 0.64
C TYR A 141 7.48 -13.05 1.78
N LEU A 142 6.17 -13.33 1.84
CA LEU A 142 5.51 -13.99 2.96
C LEU A 142 5.88 -15.46 3.11
N ARG A 143 6.13 -16.20 1.99
CA ARG A 143 6.47 -17.61 2.02
C ARG A 143 7.69 -17.97 2.86
N ARG A 144 8.56 -16.97 3.13
CA ARG A 144 9.72 -17.10 4.01
C ARG A 144 9.35 -17.21 5.48
N TYR A 145 8.23 -16.60 5.87
CA TYR A 145 7.82 -16.39 7.27
C TYR A 145 6.76 -17.38 7.76
N VAL A 146 6.28 -18.27 6.92
CA VAL A 146 5.27 -19.28 7.25
C VAL A 146 5.83 -20.69 7.08
N LYS A 147 5.30 -21.64 7.84
CA LYS A 147 5.64 -23.08 7.73
C LYS A 147 4.79 -23.75 6.66
N ASN A 148 3.49 -23.43 6.62
CA ASN A 148 2.58 -23.88 5.59
C ASN A 148 2.40 -22.78 4.54
N ILE A 149 2.71 -23.10 3.28
CA ILE A 149 2.71 -22.16 2.16
C ILE A 149 1.32 -21.56 1.86
N ASP A 150 0.23 -22.22 2.30
CA ASP A 150 -1.14 -21.74 2.12
C ASP A 150 -1.38 -20.42 2.89
N TYR A 151 -0.72 -20.26 4.02
CA TYR A 151 -0.78 -18.99 4.76
C TYR A 151 -0.05 -17.84 4.03
N ALA A 152 0.96 -18.15 3.20
CA ALA A 152 1.57 -17.13 2.34
C ALA A 152 0.61 -16.69 1.23
N VAL A 153 -0.17 -17.61 0.66
CA VAL A 153 -1.22 -17.28 -0.31
C VAL A 153 -2.28 -16.39 0.33
N LEU A 154 -2.80 -16.80 1.50
CA LEU A 154 -3.77 -15.99 2.25
C LEU A 154 -3.24 -14.58 2.56
N GLY A 155 -2.02 -14.48 3.09
CA GLY A 155 -1.42 -13.19 3.41
C GLY A 155 -1.20 -12.31 2.19
N ALA A 156 -0.90 -12.90 1.04
CA ALA A 156 -0.75 -12.19 -0.22
C ALA A 156 -2.09 -11.59 -0.69
N VAL A 157 -3.19 -12.32 -0.55
CA VAL A 157 -4.53 -11.81 -0.84
C VAL A 157 -4.90 -10.69 0.13
N LEU A 158 -4.65 -10.87 1.45
CA LEU A 158 -4.91 -9.84 2.45
C LEU A 158 -4.15 -8.53 2.16
N TYR A 159 -2.90 -8.63 1.69
CA TYR A 159 -2.12 -7.46 1.30
C TYR A 159 -2.65 -6.82 0.02
N ALA A 160 -2.83 -7.61 -1.05
CA ALA A 160 -3.25 -7.11 -2.34
C ALA A 160 -4.60 -6.38 -2.26
N PHE A 161 -5.54 -6.88 -1.47
CA PHE A 161 -6.88 -6.30 -1.27
C PHE A 161 -7.02 -5.54 0.05
N SER A 162 -5.92 -5.06 0.62
CA SER A 162 -5.95 -4.19 1.80
C SER A 162 -6.74 -2.92 1.55
N GLY A 163 -7.23 -2.31 2.61
CA GLY A 163 -7.92 -1.03 2.54
C GLY A 163 -7.07 0.06 1.86
N PHE A 164 -5.73 0.02 2.01
CA PHE A 164 -4.84 0.91 1.28
C PHE A 164 -4.96 0.73 -0.23
N SER A 165 -4.93 -0.50 -0.70
CA SER A 165 -5.02 -0.81 -2.13
C SER A 165 -6.36 -0.38 -2.71
N VAL A 166 -7.46 -0.71 -2.01
CA VAL A 166 -8.83 -0.38 -2.45
C VAL A 166 -9.06 1.13 -2.44
N TYR A 167 -8.64 1.84 -1.40
CA TYR A 167 -8.70 3.30 -1.33
C TYR A 167 -7.99 3.95 -2.52
N ASN A 168 -6.80 3.45 -2.83
CA ASN A 168 -5.92 4.06 -3.84
C ASN A 168 -6.22 3.63 -5.28
N VAL A 169 -7.26 2.87 -5.55
CA VAL A 169 -7.81 2.71 -6.92
C VAL A 169 -8.12 4.08 -7.53
N PHE A 170 -8.60 5.01 -6.72
CA PHE A 170 -8.83 6.40 -7.11
C PHE A 170 -7.60 7.08 -7.71
N PHE A 171 -6.42 6.81 -7.15
CA PHE A 171 -5.13 7.28 -7.62
C PHE A 171 -4.38 6.21 -8.41
N ASN A 172 -4.98 5.51 -9.29
CA ASN A 172 -4.53 4.37 -10.08
C ASN A 172 -3.00 4.08 -10.09
N HIS A 173 -2.15 5.11 -10.23
CA HIS A 173 -0.68 5.00 -10.22
C HIS A 173 -0.11 4.64 -8.82
N PHE A 174 -0.86 4.83 -7.72
CA PHE A 174 -0.43 4.36 -6.40
C PHE A 174 -0.54 2.85 -6.27
N VAL A 175 -1.45 2.23 -7.01
CA VAL A 175 -1.57 0.76 -7.06
C VAL A 175 -0.33 0.12 -7.70
N ASP A 176 0.37 0.81 -8.61
CA ASP A 176 1.66 0.37 -9.16
C ASP A 176 2.70 0.22 -8.07
N VAL A 177 2.74 1.17 -7.15
CA VAL A 177 3.69 1.17 -6.02
C VAL A 177 3.38 0.02 -5.06
N VAL A 178 2.09 -0.21 -4.76
CA VAL A 178 1.65 -1.37 -3.96
C VAL A 178 2.05 -2.68 -4.63
N ALA A 179 1.92 -2.76 -5.96
CA ALA A 179 2.25 -3.95 -6.73
C ALA A 179 3.74 -4.29 -6.68
N LEU A 180 4.61 -3.29 -6.74
CA LEU A 180 6.06 -3.48 -6.94
C LEU A 180 6.85 -3.51 -5.63
N PHE A 181 6.39 -2.85 -4.57
CA PHE A 181 7.11 -2.78 -3.30
C PHE A 181 7.43 -4.13 -2.66
N PRO A 182 6.54 -5.14 -2.63
CA PRO A 182 6.85 -6.41 -1.99
C PRO A 182 8.05 -7.13 -2.60
N TYR A 183 8.29 -6.95 -3.91
CA TYR A 183 9.47 -7.49 -4.58
C TYR A 183 10.76 -6.83 -4.10
N LEU A 184 10.75 -5.52 -3.83
CA LEU A 184 11.88 -4.80 -3.27
C LEU A 184 12.24 -5.33 -1.88
N LEU A 185 11.23 -5.51 -1.02
CA LEU A 185 11.44 -6.02 0.33
C LEU A 185 11.89 -7.49 0.32
N TRP A 186 11.30 -8.31 -0.56
CA TRP A 186 11.75 -9.67 -0.80
C TRP A 186 13.20 -9.74 -1.29
N ALA A 187 13.58 -8.86 -2.22
CA ALA A 187 14.94 -8.80 -2.76
C ALA A 187 15.98 -8.42 -1.69
N LEU A 188 15.65 -7.50 -0.76
CA LEU A 188 16.48 -7.21 0.38
C LEU A 188 16.68 -8.44 1.28
N ASP A 189 15.59 -9.16 1.58
CA ASP A 189 15.67 -10.41 2.35
C ASP A 189 16.51 -11.47 1.62
N GLU A 190 16.39 -11.60 0.30
CA GLU A 190 17.19 -12.54 -0.51
C GLU A 190 18.69 -12.18 -0.48
N ALA A 191 19.03 -10.89 -0.53
CA ALA A 191 20.41 -10.44 -0.39
C ALA A 191 20.97 -10.76 1.00
N MET A 192 20.19 -10.56 2.06
CA MET A 192 20.63 -10.76 3.44
C MET A 192 20.68 -12.22 3.87
N TYR A 193 19.67 -13.04 3.51
CA TYR A 193 19.58 -14.44 3.91
C TYR A 193 20.27 -15.40 2.93
N ASN A 194 20.02 -15.21 1.63
CA ASN A 194 20.42 -16.17 0.58
C ASN A 194 21.65 -15.71 -0.23
N LYS A 195 22.20 -14.52 0.05
CA LYS A 195 23.34 -13.93 -0.66
C LYS A 195 23.11 -13.84 -2.18
N ARG A 196 21.86 -13.60 -2.60
CA ARG A 196 21.55 -13.36 -4.00
C ARG A 196 21.96 -11.94 -4.39
N HIS A 197 22.87 -11.85 -5.36
CA HIS A 197 23.43 -10.59 -5.83
C HIS A 197 22.62 -10.01 -7.00
N GLY A 198 22.57 -8.67 -7.07
CA GLY A 198 21.97 -7.92 -8.16
C GLY A 198 20.44 -7.82 -8.10
N LEU A 199 19.77 -8.73 -7.38
CA LEU A 199 18.32 -8.73 -7.28
C LEU A 199 17.79 -7.49 -6.56
N PHE A 200 18.49 -7.06 -5.50
CA PHE A 200 18.12 -5.87 -4.75
C PHE A 200 18.33 -4.60 -5.59
N ALA A 201 19.47 -4.49 -6.30
CA ALA A 201 19.73 -3.38 -7.23
C ALA A 201 18.64 -3.28 -8.31
N PHE A 202 18.25 -4.43 -8.91
CA PHE A 202 17.21 -4.47 -9.93
C PHE A 202 15.86 -3.96 -9.41
N TRP A 203 15.38 -4.48 -8.26
CA TRP A 203 14.09 -4.05 -7.72
C TRP A 203 14.11 -2.65 -7.13
N ALA A 204 15.28 -2.16 -6.65
CA ALA A 204 15.46 -0.76 -6.27
C ALA A 204 15.31 0.15 -7.50
N ALA A 205 15.96 -0.19 -8.61
CA ALA A 205 15.81 0.54 -9.87
C ALA A 205 14.36 0.54 -10.37
N VAL A 206 13.69 -0.62 -10.38
CA VAL A 206 12.29 -0.73 -10.81
C VAL A 206 11.36 0.14 -9.97
N ASN A 207 11.48 0.13 -8.64
CA ASN A 207 10.65 0.93 -7.77
C ASN A 207 10.95 2.43 -7.91
N LEU A 208 12.22 2.81 -8.06
CA LEU A 208 12.64 4.19 -8.30
C LEU A 208 12.11 4.72 -9.64
N LEU A 209 12.27 3.94 -10.72
CA LEU A 209 11.75 4.29 -12.04
C LEU A 209 10.24 4.39 -12.02
N ASN A 210 9.55 3.45 -11.37
CA ASN A 210 8.09 3.47 -11.30
C ASN A 210 7.58 4.77 -10.65
N ASN A 211 8.15 5.15 -9.50
CA ASN A 211 7.78 6.40 -8.86
C ASN A 211 8.84 6.86 -7.84
N TYR A 212 9.62 7.85 -8.21
CA TYR A 212 10.71 8.40 -7.39
C TYR A 212 10.23 9.02 -6.07
N PHE A 213 9.02 9.58 -6.04
CA PHE A 213 8.45 10.20 -4.84
C PHE A 213 8.11 9.14 -3.76
N PHE A 214 7.46 8.04 -4.16
CA PHE A 214 7.21 6.93 -3.25
C PHE A 214 8.48 6.18 -2.87
N PHE A 215 9.47 6.13 -3.79
CA PHE A 215 10.73 5.48 -3.51
C PHE A 215 11.50 6.14 -2.36
N ALA A 216 11.43 7.47 -2.22
CA ALA A 216 11.98 8.16 -1.06
C ALA A 216 11.42 7.61 0.27
N GLY A 217 10.10 7.41 0.34
CA GLY A 217 9.45 6.78 1.49
C GLY A 217 9.84 5.31 1.66
N GLN A 218 10.02 4.56 0.56
CA GLN A 218 10.49 3.18 0.61
C GLN A 218 11.91 3.09 1.19
N VAL A 219 12.80 4.02 0.87
CA VAL A 219 14.16 4.08 1.47
C VAL A 219 14.08 4.27 2.98
N VAL A 220 13.23 5.17 3.47
CA VAL A 220 13.01 5.35 4.91
C VAL A 220 12.50 4.07 5.55
N PHE A 221 11.50 3.42 4.95
CA PHE A 221 10.98 2.16 5.46
C PHE A 221 12.01 1.04 5.44
N LEU A 222 12.80 0.90 4.37
CA LEU A 222 13.88 -0.09 4.27
C LEU A 222 14.93 0.13 5.37
N ALA A 223 15.26 1.38 5.69
CA ALA A 223 16.16 1.68 6.81
C ALA A 223 15.57 1.23 8.16
N ILE A 224 14.29 1.55 8.44
CA ILE A 224 13.58 1.08 9.64
C ILE A 224 13.58 -0.45 9.68
N TYR A 225 13.19 -1.09 8.59
CA TYR A 225 13.12 -2.55 8.47
C TYR A 225 14.49 -3.19 8.73
N PHE A 226 15.53 -2.68 8.10
CA PHE A 226 16.89 -3.18 8.22
C PHE A 226 17.42 -3.05 9.66
N VAL A 227 17.28 -1.86 10.26
CA VAL A 227 17.72 -1.62 11.65
C VAL A 227 16.95 -2.49 12.64
N CYS A 228 15.62 -2.62 12.50
CA CYS A 228 14.83 -3.49 13.36
C CYS A 228 15.28 -4.95 13.25
N LYS A 229 15.58 -5.45 12.07
CA LYS A 229 16.07 -6.81 11.88
C LYS A 229 17.50 -7.03 12.37
N LEU A 230 18.36 -6.03 12.30
CA LEU A 230 19.70 -6.09 12.91
C LEU A 230 19.59 -6.16 14.43
N THR A 231 18.79 -5.29 15.03
CA THR A 231 18.69 -5.19 16.50
C THR A 231 17.96 -6.37 17.14
N THR A 232 17.20 -7.15 16.37
CA THR A 232 16.59 -8.41 16.83
C THR A 232 17.47 -9.64 16.54
N GLY A 233 18.56 -9.47 15.80
CA GLY A 233 19.45 -10.56 15.41
C GLY A 233 18.94 -11.39 14.21
N ASP A 234 17.84 -10.96 13.57
CA ASP A 234 17.32 -11.61 12.35
C ASP A 234 18.28 -11.45 11.18
N TYR A 235 18.94 -10.29 11.09
CA TYR A 235 20.02 -10.06 10.14
C TYR A 235 21.39 -10.14 10.84
N ARG A 236 22.35 -10.78 10.14
CA ARG A 236 23.77 -10.79 10.53
C ARG A 236 24.55 -9.95 9.53
N LEU A 237 25.01 -8.80 9.99
CA LEU A 237 25.79 -7.87 9.16
C LEU A 237 27.30 -8.13 9.33
N THR A 238 27.98 -8.37 8.23
CA THR A 238 29.44 -8.36 8.15
C THR A 238 29.87 -7.18 7.27
N VAL A 239 31.11 -6.71 7.43
CA VAL A 239 31.64 -5.61 6.58
C VAL A 239 31.47 -5.93 5.09
N LYS A 240 31.76 -7.15 4.67
CA LYS A 240 31.58 -7.60 3.28
C LYS A 240 30.13 -7.46 2.81
N ARG A 241 29.16 -7.88 3.62
CA ARG A 241 27.72 -7.76 3.30
C ARG A 241 27.26 -6.31 3.27
N PHE A 242 27.78 -5.50 4.19
CA PHE A 242 27.47 -4.08 4.21
C PHE A 242 27.93 -3.39 2.92
N VAL A 243 29.20 -3.57 2.56
CA VAL A 243 29.75 -3.00 1.31
C VAL A 243 28.98 -3.49 0.09
N GLN A 244 28.66 -4.77 0.03
CA GLN A 244 27.88 -5.33 -1.07
C GLN A 244 26.46 -4.71 -1.15
N LEU A 245 25.75 -4.61 -0.03
CA LEU A 245 24.39 -4.03 0.01
C LEU A 245 24.43 -2.54 -0.35
N ALA A 246 25.45 -1.81 0.14
CA ALA A 246 25.67 -0.41 -0.23
C ALA A 246 25.92 -0.25 -1.73
N PHE A 247 26.76 -1.13 -2.30
CA PHE A 247 27.02 -1.14 -3.75
C PHE A 247 25.75 -1.43 -4.55
N GLU A 248 24.95 -2.45 -4.17
CA GLU A 248 23.68 -2.76 -4.84
C GLU A 248 22.65 -1.62 -4.71
N SER A 249 22.61 -0.93 -3.55
CA SER A 249 21.77 0.24 -3.36
C SER A 249 22.15 1.37 -4.31
N LEU A 250 23.44 1.70 -4.37
CA LEU A 250 23.96 2.75 -5.27
C LEU A 250 23.75 2.38 -6.74
N LEU A 251 23.97 1.13 -7.11
CA LEU A 251 23.74 0.64 -8.47
C LEU A 251 22.25 0.75 -8.86
N GLY A 252 21.34 0.35 -7.97
CA GLY A 252 19.91 0.48 -8.20
C GLY A 252 19.46 1.93 -8.38
N VAL A 253 19.99 2.84 -7.55
CA VAL A 253 19.73 4.28 -7.70
C VAL A 253 20.35 4.80 -9.00
N ALA A 254 21.58 4.43 -9.33
CA ALA A 254 22.23 4.87 -10.56
C ALA A 254 21.45 4.44 -11.82
N MET A 255 20.93 3.21 -11.85
CA MET A 255 20.03 2.75 -12.92
C MET A 255 18.73 3.58 -12.98
N GLY A 256 18.16 3.95 -11.83
CA GLY A 256 16.97 4.79 -11.75
C GLY A 256 17.21 6.25 -12.12
N CYS A 257 18.45 6.73 -12.11
CA CYS A 257 18.82 8.11 -12.50
C CYS A 257 18.44 8.43 -13.95
N LEU A 258 18.20 7.44 -14.79
CA LEU A 258 17.68 7.63 -16.14
C LEU A 258 16.39 8.47 -16.17
N LEU A 259 15.52 8.27 -15.19
CA LEU A 259 14.29 9.05 -15.01
C LEU A 259 14.42 10.09 -13.88
N LEU A 260 15.09 9.75 -12.80
CA LEU A 260 15.19 10.60 -11.61
C LEU A 260 15.86 11.94 -11.92
N VAL A 261 16.98 11.93 -12.64
CA VAL A 261 17.74 13.17 -12.91
C VAL A 261 16.92 14.14 -13.78
N PRO A 262 16.34 13.74 -14.94
CA PRO A 262 15.48 14.63 -15.70
C PRO A 262 14.25 15.11 -14.90
N ALA A 263 13.64 14.25 -14.08
CA ALA A 263 12.50 14.62 -13.27
C ALA A 263 12.87 15.66 -12.20
N VAL A 264 13.99 15.47 -11.48
CA VAL A 264 14.47 16.44 -10.48
C VAL A 264 14.82 17.77 -11.12
N LEU A 265 15.55 17.78 -12.25
CA LEU A 265 15.87 19.01 -12.96
C LEU A 265 14.62 19.77 -13.41
N SER A 266 13.57 19.06 -13.83
CA SER A 266 12.28 19.64 -14.18
C SER A 266 11.54 20.20 -12.95
N LEU A 267 11.56 19.47 -11.83
CA LEU A 267 10.91 19.88 -10.58
C LEU A 267 11.57 21.10 -9.92
N LEU A 268 12.89 21.26 -10.04
CA LEU A 268 13.61 22.43 -9.54
C LEU A 268 13.14 23.74 -10.18
N GLN A 269 12.52 23.67 -11.36
CA GLN A 269 11.94 24.83 -12.04
C GLN A 269 10.46 25.08 -11.64
N ASN A 270 9.87 24.19 -10.84
CA ASN A 270 8.47 24.32 -10.41
C ASN A 270 8.38 25.33 -9.27
N PRO A 271 7.49 26.36 -9.35
CA PRO A 271 7.33 27.36 -8.30
C PRO A 271 6.69 26.84 -7.00
N ARG A 272 6.27 25.57 -6.94
CA ARG A 272 5.76 24.99 -5.70
C ARG A 272 6.86 24.94 -4.65
N THR A 273 6.67 25.69 -3.60
CA THR A 273 7.57 25.70 -2.44
C THR A 273 7.39 24.44 -1.61
N ILE A 274 8.47 24.01 -0.96
CA ILE A 274 8.44 22.94 0.02
C ILE A 274 7.96 23.53 1.35
N ASP A 275 6.78 23.12 1.81
CA ASP A 275 6.26 23.48 3.14
C ASP A 275 6.83 22.52 4.19
N LEU A 276 7.97 22.87 4.75
CA LEU A 276 8.53 22.14 5.88
C LEU A 276 7.74 22.43 7.15
N ALA A 277 7.44 21.38 7.92
CA ALA A 277 6.85 21.53 9.24
C ALA A 277 7.73 22.41 10.14
N SER A 278 7.13 23.37 10.85
CA SER A 278 7.83 24.30 11.71
C SER A 278 7.06 24.51 13.02
N GLY A 279 7.75 25.01 14.05
CA GLY A 279 7.15 25.28 15.36
C GLY A 279 6.49 24.03 15.97
N TRP A 280 5.33 24.19 16.60
CA TRP A 280 4.58 23.06 17.17
C TRP A 280 4.06 22.08 16.12
N GLY A 281 3.85 22.49 14.88
CA GLY A 281 3.51 21.63 13.75
C GLY A 281 4.60 20.61 13.39
N PHE A 282 5.78 20.73 13.95
CA PHE A 282 6.86 19.75 13.83
C PHE A 282 6.56 18.47 14.62
N LEU A 283 5.97 18.58 15.82
CA LEU A 283 5.71 17.47 16.73
C LEU A 283 4.24 17.06 16.76
N THR A 284 3.32 17.99 16.52
CA THR A 284 1.88 17.74 16.62
C THR A 284 1.14 18.15 15.36
N TYR A 285 0.13 17.37 14.97
CA TYR A 285 -0.77 17.76 13.90
C TYR A 285 -1.63 18.95 14.31
N GLY A 286 -1.83 19.91 13.41
CA GLY A 286 -2.65 21.09 13.65
C GLY A 286 -4.15 20.78 13.86
N LYS A 287 -4.59 19.54 13.51
CA LYS A 287 -5.97 19.07 13.69
C LYS A 287 -5.96 17.82 14.56
N VAL A 288 -6.60 17.89 15.75
CA VAL A 288 -6.71 16.76 16.69
C VAL A 288 -7.41 15.55 16.04
N GLN A 289 -8.38 15.82 15.17
CA GLN A 289 -9.11 14.80 14.41
C GLN A 289 -8.18 13.89 13.58
N GLN A 290 -7.02 14.38 13.18
CA GLN A 290 -6.02 13.58 12.44
C GLN A 290 -5.55 12.36 13.25
N TYR A 291 -5.34 12.50 14.56
CA TYR A 291 -4.93 11.38 15.42
C TYR A 291 -6.00 10.28 15.48
N LEU A 292 -7.26 10.69 15.62
CA LEU A 292 -8.37 9.72 15.60
C LEU A 292 -8.52 9.07 14.22
N ALA A 293 -8.38 9.84 13.15
CA ALA A 293 -8.42 9.30 11.79
C ALA A 293 -7.28 8.29 11.54
N ILE A 294 -6.06 8.56 12.02
CA ILE A 294 -4.94 7.61 11.99
C ILE A 294 -5.31 6.30 12.70
N LEU A 295 -5.83 6.37 13.92
CA LEU A 295 -6.21 5.18 14.69
C LEU A 295 -7.34 4.40 14.02
N LEU A 296 -8.38 5.09 13.55
CA LEU A 296 -9.52 4.46 12.89
C LEU A 296 -9.17 3.84 11.55
N SER A 297 -8.19 4.40 10.83
CA SER A 297 -7.73 3.86 9.54
C SER A 297 -7.20 2.42 9.60
N TRP A 298 -6.84 1.95 10.79
CA TRP A 298 -6.38 0.58 11.02
C TRP A 298 -7.53 -0.38 11.30
N VAL A 299 -8.64 0.14 11.84
CA VAL A 299 -9.75 -0.65 12.39
C VAL A 299 -10.95 -0.65 11.46
N MET A 300 -11.26 0.49 10.86
CA MET A 300 -12.43 0.68 10.00
C MET A 300 -12.10 0.44 8.53
N PRO A 301 -13.01 -0.16 7.75
CA PRO A 301 -12.89 -0.12 6.29
C PRO A 301 -12.72 1.32 5.79
N PRO A 302 -11.96 1.54 4.71
CA PRO A 302 -11.72 2.89 4.23
C PRO A 302 -12.97 3.56 3.67
N ASP A 303 -13.08 4.85 3.93
CA ASP A 303 -13.98 5.73 3.19
C ASP A 303 -13.52 5.90 1.74
N SER A 304 -14.44 6.35 0.89
CA SER A 304 -14.05 6.82 -0.44
C SER A 304 -13.16 8.07 -0.32
N PRO A 305 -12.14 8.23 -1.16
CA PRO A 305 -11.20 9.36 -1.08
C PRO A 305 -11.84 10.74 -1.16
N TYR A 306 -12.99 10.84 -1.79
CA TYR A 306 -13.71 12.11 -2.02
C TYR A 306 -14.98 12.24 -1.17
N LEU A 307 -15.40 11.17 -0.52
CA LEU A 307 -16.62 11.16 0.31
C LEU A 307 -16.26 10.59 1.69
N THR A 308 -16.25 11.42 2.69
CA THR A 308 -15.85 11.07 4.05
C THR A 308 -17.09 10.83 4.92
N SER A 309 -17.04 9.82 5.78
CA SER A 309 -18.17 9.44 6.63
C SER A 309 -18.24 10.24 7.93
N ILE A 310 -17.11 10.45 8.61
CA ILE A 310 -17.05 11.04 9.95
C ILE A 310 -16.61 12.51 9.90
N TRP A 311 -15.46 12.78 9.30
CA TRP A 311 -14.81 14.08 9.38
C TRP A 311 -15.11 14.97 8.18
N SER A 312 -14.91 16.27 8.34
CA SER A 312 -14.92 17.19 7.19
C SER A 312 -13.79 16.82 6.21
N GLU A 313 -13.99 17.15 4.94
CA GLU A 313 -13.05 16.87 3.85
C GLU A 313 -11.61 17.32 4.15
N GLY A 314 -11.43 18.46 4.81
CA GLY A 314 -10.11 19.00 5.12
C GLY A 314 -9.27 18.19 6.11
N VAL A 315 -9.79 17.09 6.68
CA VAL A 315 -9.05 16.25 7.63
C VAL A 315 -8.48 14.99 6.98
N ILE A 316 -9.25 14.32 6.13
CA ILE A 316 -8.88 12.98 5.62
C ILE A 316 -8.99 12.84 4.09
N LYS A 317 -9.51 13.86 3.39
CA LYS A 317 -9.58 13.83 1.93
C LYS A 317 -8.18 13.72 1.31
N TRP A 318 -8.00 12.83 0.36
CA TRP A 318 -6.75 12.61 -0.41
C TRP A 318 -5.56 12.07 0.38
N THR A 319 -5.73 11.71 1.65
CA THR A 319 -4.62 11.32 2.53
C THR A 319 -4.07 9.92 2.29
N SER A 320 -4.81 9.05 1.61
CA SER A 320 -4.54 7.60 1.52
C SER A 320 -4.48 6.92 2.90
N MET A 321 -5.21 7.45 3.88
CA MET A 321 -5.18 7.00 5.27
C MET A 321 -6.01 5.74 5.44
N SER A 322 -5.44 4.59 5.11
CA SER A 322 -6.04 3.28 5.35
C SER A 322 -4.96 2.21 5.53
N ALA A 323 -5.03 1.51 6.65
CA ALA A 323 -4.22 0.33 6.95
C ALA A 323 -5.11 -0.89 7.28
N TYR A 324 -6.39 -0.82 6.94
CA TYR A 324 -7.36 -1.88 7.16
C TYR A 324 -6.97 -3.16 6.40
N LEU A 325 -7.04 -4.30 7.09
CA LEU A 325 -6.92 -5.60 6.46
C LEU A 325 -8.31 -6.24 6.29
N PRO A 326 -8.59 -6.88 5.14
CA PRO A 326 -9.88 -7.49 4.84
C PRO A 326 -10.40 -8.36 5.99
N LEU A 327 -11.73 -8.35 6.19
CA LEU A 327 -12.42 -9.05 7.26
C LEU A 327 -11.94 -8.67 8.68
N CYS A 328 -11.44 -7.46 8.89
CA CYS A 328 -10.81 -7.06 10.15
C CYS A 328 -9.66 -7.98 10.60
N SER A 329 -8.95 -8.59 9.67
CA SER A 329 -7.89 -9.55 9.99
C SER A 329 -6.68 -8.92 10.69
N LEU A 330 -6.68 -7.60 10.92
CA LEU A 330 -5.84 -6.91 11.90
C LEU A 330 -5.92 -7.59 13.30
N ALA A 331 -7.05 -8.20 13.64
CA ALA A 331 -7.18 -9.02 14.86
C ALA A 331 -6.09 -10.08 14.98
N GLY A 332 -5.70 -10.71 13.86
CA GLY A 332 -4.58 -11.65 13.81
C GLY A 332 -3.23 -10.99 14.10
N ALA A 333 -2.99 -9.79 13.55
CA ALA A 333 -1.76 -9.04 13.84
C ALA A 333 -1.68 -8.63 15.32
N LEU A 334 -2.79 -8.23 15.93
CA LEU A 334 -2.88 -7.93 17.37
C LEU A 334 -2.70 -9.19 18.23
N ALA A 335 -3.24 -10.32 17.80
CA ALA A 335 -3.02 -11.62 18.44
C ALA A 335 -1.53 -12.01 18.42
N TYR A 336 -0.87 -11.86 17.26
CA TYR A 336 0.57 -12.04 17.14
C TYR A 336 1.35 -11.12 18.06
N TRP A 337 0.94 -9.84 18.12
CA TRP A 337 1.56 -8.84 18.99
C TRP A 337 1.54 -9.26 20.46
N ARG A 338 0.44 -9.83 20.94
CA ARG A 338 0.29 -10.31 22.33
C ARG A 338 1.08 -11.59 22.57
N ALA A 339 1.11 -12.52 21.61
CA ALA A 339 1.71 -13.84 21.77
C ALA A 339 3.24 -13.85 21.67
N ARG A 340 3.85 -12.91 20.94
CA ARG A 340 5.28 -12.91 20.67
C ARG A 340 6.01 -11.77 21.36
N HIS A 341 7.23 -12.02 21.84
CA HIS A 341 8.11 -11.02 22.46
C HIS A 341 9.40 -10.89 21.65
N GLY A 342 9.94 -9.66 21.54
CA GLY A 342 11.25 -9.40 20.94
C GLY A 342 11.35 -9.60 19.42
N ASP A 343 10.23 -9.68 18.71
CA ASP A 343 10.17 -9.94 17.27
C ASP A 343 10.36 -8.66 16.44
N SER A 344 11.06 -8.77 15.31
CA SER A 344 11.36 -7.63 14.41
C SER A 344 10.11 -7.00 13.82
N LYS A 345 9.09 -7.81 13.45
CA LYS A 345 7.85 -7.30 12.87
C LYS A 345 7.12 -6.36 13.83
N LYS A 346 7.10 -6.72 15.14
CA LYS A 346 6.53 -5.84 16.18
C LYS A 346 7.28 -4.51 16.26
N ARG A 347 8.62 -4.55 16.24
CA ARG A 347 9.44 -3.31 16.28
C ARG A 347 9.18 -2.44 15.06
N ILE A 348 9.13 -3.04 13.86
CA ILE A 348 8.85 -2.32 12.62
C ILE A 348 7.49 -1.62 12.71
N VAL A 349 6.42 -2.35 13.09
CA VAL A 349 5.07 -1.78 13.21
C VAL A 349 5.01 -0.71 14.31
N ALA A 350 5.70 -0.90 15.46
CA ALA A 350 5.77 0.11 16.51
C ALA A 350 6.43 1.40 16.03
N VAL A 351 7.59 1.30 15.35
CA VAL A 351 8.27 2.47 14.79
C VAL A 351 7.39 3.16 13.74
N CYS A 352 6.74 2.39 12.86
CA CYS A 352 5.81 2.94 11.89
C CYS A 352 4.62 3.65 12.55
N ALA A 353 4.08 3.10 13.65
CA ALA A 353 3.01 3.75 14.40
C ALA A 353 3.46 5.09 15.01
N VAL A 354 4.66 5.15 15.57
CA VAL A 354 5.26 6.41 16.06
C VAL A 354 5.45 7.40 14.90
N CYS A 355 5.98 6.93 13.76
CA CYS A 355 6.13 7.78 12.57
C CYS A 355 4.79 8.33 12.09
N ALA A 356 3.71 7.57 12.15
CA ALA A 356 2.38 8.05 11.76
C ALA A 356 1.83 9.11 12.71
N LEU A 357 2.15 9.04 14.00
CA LEU A 357 1.63 9.95 15.03
C LEU A 357 2.43 11.26 15.17
N VAL A 358 3.66 11.32 14.65
CA VAL A 358 4.54 12.50 14.77
C VAL A 358 4.77 13.12 13.39
N PRO A 359 4.29 14.36 13.12
CA PRO A 359 4.30 14.96 11.78
C PRO A 359 5.66 14.95 11.08
N ILE A 360 6.75 15.31 11.76
CA ILE A 360 8.08 15.34 11.15
C ILE A 360 8.55 13.94 10.74
N LEU A 361 8.25 12.91 11.55
CA LEU A 361 8.60 11.52 11.21
C LEU A 361 7.73 11.00 10.06
N ASN A 362 6.45 11.39 10.02
CA ASN A 362 5.58 11.10 8.88
C ASN A 362 6.09 11.77 7.60
N SER A 363 6.53 13.03 7.69
CA SER A 363 7.03 13.80 6.54
C SER A 363 8.32 13.23 5.96
N ALA A 364 9.12 12.48 6.74
CA ALA A 364 10.32 11.81 6.25
C ALA A 364 10.03 10.86 5.07
N PHE A 365 8.85 10.24 5.05
CA PHE A 365 8.41 9.39 3.93
C PHE A 365 8.08 10.16 2.64
N TYR A 366 8.09 11.47 2.69
CA TYR A 366 7.81 12.40 1.58
C TYR A 366 8.97 13.36 1.33
N ALA A 367 10.19 12.96 1.66
CA ALA A 367 11.36 13.82 1.58
C ALA A 367 11.15 15.18 2.31
N LEU A 368 10.45 15.14 3.45
CA LEU A 368 10.08 16.28 4.30
C LEU A 368 9.14 17.31 3.66
N ASN A 369 8.49 16.96 2.55
CA ASN A 369 7.63 17.88 1.79
C ASN A 369 6.18 17.97 2.31
N SER A 370 5.71 17.03 3.12
CA SER A 370 4.34 17.02 3.66
C SER A 370 4.24 16.15 4.90
N SER A 371 3.49 16.60 5.89
CA SER A 371 3.22 15.83 7.11
C SER A 371 1.80 15.25 7.15
N TYR A 372 0.96 15.53 6.17
CA TYR A 372 -0.47 15.27 6.20
C TYR A 372 -0.87 13.89 5.67
N TYR A 373 -0.15 13.36 4.68
CA TYR A 373 -0.52 12.14 3.97
C TYR A 373 -0.09 10.87 4.69
N ALA A 374 -0.82 9.76 4.44
CA ALA A 374 -0.49 8.40 4.89
C ALA A 374 -0.16 7.46 3.71
N ARG A 375 0.36 8.00 2.61
CA ARG A 375 0.60 7.30 1.34
C ARG A 375 1.65 6.18 1.43
N TRP A 376 2.35 6.05 2.54
CA TRP A 376 3.33 5.00 2.80
C TRP A 376 2.78 3.79 3.57
N TYR A 377 1.50 3.79 3.97
CA TYR A 377 0.91 2.75 4.82
C TYR A 377 0.88 1.36 4.18
N TYR A 378 0.96 1.22 2.84
CA TYR A 378 1.10 -0.09 2.19
C TYR A 378 2.31 -0.89 2.69
N MET A 379 3.38 -0.23 3.14
CA MET A 379 4.59 -0.88 3.64
C MET A 379 4.36 -1.59 4.98
N PRO A 380 3.89 -0.93 6.06
CA PRO A 380 3.54 -1.62 7.30
C PRO A 380 2.36 -2.58 7.12
N VAL A 381 1.43 -2.34 6.19
CA VAL A 381 0.33 -3.28 5.89
C VAL A 381 0.86 -4.65 5.46
N LEU A 382 1.94 -4.73 4.69
CA LEU A 382 2.59 -6.00 4.35
C LEU A 382 3.13 -6.72 5.59
N ILE A 383 3.68 -5.98 6.56
CA ILE A 383 4.16 -6.55 7.83
C ILE A 383 2.98 -7.01 8.69
N LEU A 384 1.88 -6.25 8.73
CA LEU A 384 0.65 -6.65 9.43
C LEU A 384 0.05 -7.93 8.83
N ALA A 385 0.04 -8.05 7.50
CA ALA A 385 -0.37 -9.30 6.83
C ALA A 385 0.53 -10.47 7.25
N ALA A 386 1.86 -10.27 7.33
CA ALA A 386 2.79 -11.30 7.82
C ALA A 386 2.50 -11.69 9.28
N MET A 387 2.23 -10.71 10.15
CA MET A 387 1.86 -10.99 11.55
C MET A 387 0.55 -11.75 11.64
N THR A 388 -0.44 -11.36 10.85
CA THR A 388 -1.76 -12.03 10.81
C THR A 388 -1.64 -13.49 10.42
N VAL A 389 -0.93 -13.81 9.33
CA VAL A 389 -0.80 -15.20 8.88
C VAL A 389 0.05 -16.05 9.83
N ASN A 390 1.04 -15.45 10.51
CA ASN A 390 1.79 -16.15 11.55
C ASN A 390 0.92 -16.45 12.78
N ALA A 391 0.00 -15.54 13.16
CA ALA A 391 -0.95 -15.80 14.25
C ALA A 391 -1.95 -16.90 13.87
N LEU A 392 -2.42 -16.88 12.62
CA LEU A 392 -3.32 -17.91 12.10
C LEU A 392 -2.65 -19.28 12.00
N GLU A 393 -1.38 -19.35 11.68
CA GLU A 393 -0.61 -20.59 11.61
C GLU A 393 -0.31 -21.21 12.99
N ASP A 394 -0.24 -20.38 14.03
CA ASP A 394 0.01 -20.81 15.40
C ASP A 394 -1.31 -21.10 16.13
N HIS A 395 -1.68 -22.39 16.20
CA HIS A 395 -2.94 -22.84 16.82
C HIS A 395 -3.09 -22.44 18.29
N ASN A 396 -2.00 -22.11 18.99
CA ASN A 396 -2.03 -21.69 20.39
C ASN A 396 -2.30 -20.18 20.56
N THR A 397 -2.33 -19.42 19.48
CA THR A 397 -2.53 -17.97 19.55
C THR A 397 -4.01 -17.65 19.79
N ASP A 398 -4.33 -16.85 20.80
CA ASP A 398 -5.69 -16.37 21.06
C ASP A 398 -6.09 -15.32 20.00
N LEU A 399 -6.99 -15.69 19.10
CA LEU A 399 -7.52 -14.82 18.03
C LEU A 399 -8.81 -14.12 18.45
N ASP A 400 -9.54 -14.64 19.43
CA ASP A 400 -10.87 -14.15 19.78
C ASP A 400 -10.84 -12.88 20.65
N THR A 401 -9.93 -12.79 21.61
CA THR A 401 -9.83 -11.60 22.48
C THR A 401 -9.48 -10.33 21.70
N PRO A 402 -8.47 -10.29 20.78
CA PRO A 402 -8.23 -9.13 19.96
C PRO A 402 -9.39 -8.79 19.04
N ALA A 403 -10.07 -9.79 18.46
CA ALA A 403 -11.23 -9.57 17.60
C ALA A 403 -12.39 -8.91 18.38
N ARG A 404 -12.67 -9.38 19.60
CA ARG A 404 -13.67 -8.72 20.48
C ARG A 404 -13.27 -7.27 20.80
N GLY A 405 -11.97 -7.04 21.10
CA GLY A 405 -11.48 -5.68 21.34
C GLY A 405 -11.70 -4.74 20.17
N LEU A 406 -11.42 -5.18 18.93
CA LEU A 406 -11.70 -4.40 17.72
C LEU A 406 -13.21 -4.13 17.57
N GLY A 407 -14.07 -5.11 17.83
CA GLY A 407 -15.52 -4.91 17.81
C GLY A 407 -15.98 -3.83 18.79
N TRP A 408 -15.43 -3.80 20.01
CA TRP A 408 -15.72 -2.74 20.98
C TRP A 408 -15.24 -1.37 20.51
N ILE A 409 -14.06 -1.28 19.89
CA ILE A 409 -13.56 -0.03 19.32
C ILE A 409 -14.50 0.45 18.21
N MET A 410 -14.94 -0.43 17.30
CA MET A 410 -15.90 -0.08 16.25
C MET A 410 -17.24 0.39 16.86
N LEU A 411 -17.76 -0.31 17.85
CA LEU A 411 -18.99 0.09 18.53
C LEU A 411 -18.84 1.43 19.27
N ALA A 412 -17.67 1.69 19.86
CA ALA A 412 -17.38 2.97 20.52
C ALA A 412 -17.44 4.15 19.53
N THR A 413 -17.21 3.93 18.23
CA THR A 413 -17.35 5.01 17.22
C THR A 413 -18.81 5.48 17.07
N LEU A 414 -19.80 4.71 17.53
CA LEU A 414 -21.20 5.17 17.58
C LEU A 414 -21.36 6.44 18.43
N ALA A 415 -20.47 6.68 19.41
CA ALA A 415 -20.46 7.91 20.17
C ALA A 415 -20.36 9.15 19.27
N PHE A 416 -19.67 9.05 18.12
CA PHE A 416 -19.56 10.15 17.16
C PHE A 416 -20.92 10.57 16.57
N ALA A 417 -21.91 9.67 16.54
CA ALA A 417 -23.27 9.99 16.13
C ALA A 417 -24.06 10.75 17.21
N LEU A 418 -23.60 10.71 18.46
CA LEU A 418 -24.33 11.25 19.63
C LEU A 418 -23.62 12.43 20.28
N VAL A 419 -22.37 12.74 19.91
CA VAL A 419 -21.63 13.89 20.47
C VAL A 419 -22.32 15.19 20.05
N PRO A 420 -22.74 16.05 21.01
CA PRO A 420 -23.27 17.35 20.66
C PRO A 420 -22.18 18.26 20.07
N VAL A 421 -22.47 18.90 18.97
CA VAL A 421 -21.58 19.82 18.26
C VAL A 421 -22.22 21.17 18.12
N LEU A 422 -21.50 22.21 18.52
CA LEU A 422 -21.88 23.58 18.24
C LEU A 422 -21.35 23.99 16.86
N ASP A 423 -22.23 24.33 15.97
CA ASP A 423 -21.86 24.99 14.72
C ASP A 423 -21.52 26.46 15.03
N ASN A 424 -20.25 26.81 14.93
CA ASN A 424 -19.77 28.16 15.23
C ASN A 424 -20.25 29.22 14.23
N ASP A 425 -20.63 28.80 13.01
CA ASP A 425 -21.09 29.73 11.97
C ASP A 425 -22.57 30.07 12.14
N THR A 426 -23.36 29.12 12.60
CA THR A 426 -24.81 29.28 12.79
C THR A 426 -25.23 29.48 14.25
N GLY A 427 -24.35 29.20 15.21
CA GLY A 427 -24.64 29.19 16.65
C GLY A 427 -25.62 28.10 17.08
N THR A 428 -25.91 27.11 16.23
CA THR A 428 -26.87 26.05 16.51
C THR A 428 -26.19 24.77 17.01
N TRP A 429 -26.85 24.08 17.95
CA TRP A 429 -26.41 22.77 18.40
C TRP A 429 -26.97 21.67 17.50
N SER A 430 -26.11 20.77 17.04
CA SER A 430 -26.47 19.55 16.34
C SER A 430 -25.96 18.32 17.09
N LEU A 431 -26.59 17.16 16.86
CA LEU A 431 -26.09 15.89 17.36
C LEU A 431 -25.24 15.22 16.29
N GLY A 432 -24.05 14.79 16.72
CA GLY A 432 -23.13 14.01 15.90
C GLY A 432 -22.15 14.84 15.09
N VAL A 433 -20.96 14.26 14.91
CA VAL A 433 -19.87 14.78 14.06
C VAL A 433 -19.83 14.10 12.70
N LEU A 434 -20.86 13.30 12.37
CA LEU A 434 -20.89 12.52 11.13
C LEU A 434 -21.18 13.43 9.93
N LYS A 435 -20.26 13.44 8.97
CA LYS A 435 -20.43 14.19 7.72
C LYS A 435 -21.46 13.53 6.81
N ASN A 436 -21.38 12.19 6.67
CA ASN A 436 -22.29 11.39 5.87
C ASN A 436 -22.79 10.18 6.69
N PRO A 437 -23.87 10.33 7.48
CA PRO A 437 -24.35 9.25 8.38
C PRO A 437 -24.65 7.94 7.66
N GLY A 438 -25.32 8.01 6.50
CA GLY A 438 -25.64 6.80 5.71
C GLY A 438 -24.40 6.00 5.34
N GLN A 439 -23.36 6.66 4.82
CA GLN A 439 -22.11 6.01 4.51
C GLN A 439 -21.41 5.46 5.75
N TYR A 440 -21.41 6.22 6.86
CA TYR A 440 -20.83 5.76 8.12
C TYR A 440 -21.45 4.43 8.59
N PHE A 441 -22.78 4.33 8.60
CA PHE A 441 -23.44 3.09 9.02
C PHE A 441 -23.17 1.92 8.06
N VAL A 442 -23.03 2.18 6.77
CA VAL A 442 -22.60 1.16 5.79
C VAL A 442 -21.18 0.68 6.09
N VAL A 443 -20.23 1.59 6.28
CA VAL A 443 -18.83 1.25 6.61
C VAL A 443 -18.74 0.50 7.94
N LEU A 444 -19.43 0.97 8.96
CA LEU A 444 -19.50 0.29 10.27
C LEU A 444 -20.11 -1.11 10.15
N GLY A 445 -21.21 -1.24 9.40
CA GLY A 445 -21.87 -2.51 9.15
C GLY A 445 -20.97 -3.53 8.44
N PHE A 446 -20.25 -3.11 7.40
CA PHE A 446 -19.26 -3.95 6.73
C PHE A 446 -18.07 -4.28 7.66
N GLY A 447 -17.62 -3.34 8.49
CA GLY A 447 -16.56 -3.59 9.47
C GLY A 447 -16.96 -4.65 10.50
N LEU A 448 -18.13 -4.49 11.13
CA LEU A 448 -18.66 -5.45 12.13
C LEU A 448 -19.01 -6.79 11.49
N GLY A 449 -19.62 -6.79 10.30
CA GLY A 449 -19.93 -8.00 9.53
C GLY A 449 -18.67 -8.78 9.15
N GLY A 450 -17.63 -8.07 8.67
CA GLY A 450 -16.33 -8.66 8.37
C GLY A 450 -15.66 -9.26 9.62
N LEU A 451 -15.73 -8.56 10.76
CA LEU A 451 -15.20 -9.07 12.03
C LEU A 451 -15.95 -10.30 12.52
N LEU A 452 -17.29 -10.32 12.40
CA LEU A 452 -18.09 -11.48 12.74
C LEU A 452 -17.71 -12.67 11.86
N LEU A 453 -17.60 -12.48 10.56
CA LEU A 453 -17.17 -13.51 9.61
C LEU A 453 -15.76 -14.02 9.94
N TYR A 454 -14.81 -13.13 10.24
CA TYR A 454 -13.48 -13.50 10.70
C TYR A 454 -13.54 -14.41 11.93
N ARG A 455 -14.33 -14.05 12.95
CA ARG A 455 -14.47 -14.86 14.17
C ARG A 455 -15.07 -16.23 13.87
N LEU A 456 -16.13 -16.31 13.07
CA LEU A 456 -16.76 -17.57 12.68
C LEU A 456 -15.79 -18.49 11.92
N ILE A 457 -15.00 -17.93 11.00
CA ILE A 457 -13.98 -18.65 10.28
C ILE A 457 -12.90 -19.16 11.25
N CYS A 458 -12.39 -18.32 12.14
CA CYS A 458 -11.38 -18.71 13.11
C CYS A 458 -11.87 -19.78 14.12
N GLN A 459 -13.12 -19.75 14.52
CA GLN A 459 -13.72 -20.78 15.36
C GLN A 459 -13.77 -22.15 14.66
N LYS A 460 -14.20 -22.18 13.39
CA LYS A 460 -14.22 -23.42 12.60
C LYS A 460 -12.80 -23.93 12.27
N TRP A 461 -11.88 -23.01 12.09
CA TRP A 461 -10.50 -23.34 11.77
C TRP A 461 -9.77 -24.11 12.89
N ARG A 462 -10.01 -23.80 14.15
CA ARG A 462 -9.41 -24.52 15.27
C ARG A 462 -9.73 -26.02 15.27
N ALA A 463 -10.82 -26.40 14.59
CA ALA A 463 -11.24 -27.78 14.45
C ALA A 463 -10.63 -28.50 13.21
N ASP A 464 -9.94 -27.81 12.31
CA ASP A 464 -9.51 -28.37 11.02
C ASP A 464 -8.10 -27.94 10.59
N SER A 465 -7.22 -28.93 10.39
CA SER A 465 -5.83 -28.71 9.96
C SER A 465 -5.70 -28.17 8.51
N ARG A 466 -6.77 -28.20 7.71
CA ARG A 466 -6.81 -27.72 6.32
C ARG A 466 -7.41 -26.32 6.19
N PHE A 467 -7.53 -25.60 7.26
CA PHE A 467 -8.17 -24.27 7.29
C PHE A 467 -7.59 -23.28 6.27
N ALA A 468 -6.26 -23.19 6.15
CA ALA A 468 -5.65 -22.25 5.22
C ALA A 468 -6.06 -22.53 3.76
N GLN A 469 -6.20 -23.79 3.37
CA GLN A 469 -6.68 -24.17 2.04
C GLN A 469 -8.15 -23.79 1.82
N ARG A 470 -8.97 -24.00 2.84
CA ARG A 470 -10.39 -23.63 2.79
C ARG A 470 -10.61 -22.13 2.78
N MET A 471 -9.79 -21.40 3.55
CA MET A 471 -9.81 -19.93 3.53
C MET A 471 -9.39 -19.38 2.16
N THR A 472 -8.35 -19.93 1.55
CA THR A 472 -7.91 -19.52 0.22
C THR A 472 -8.98 -19.78 -0.86
N ALA A 473 -9.79 -20.83 -0.66
CA ALA A 473 -10.91 -21.15 -1.56
C ALA A 473 -12.17 -20.30 -1.26
N ALA A 474 -12.28 -19.72 -0.08
CA ALA A 474 -13.43 -18.93 0.34
C ALA A 474 -13.23 -17.41 0.11
N VAL A 475 -11.99 -16.97 -0.09
CA VAL A 475 -11.61 -15.59 -0.41
C VAL A 475 -11.54 -15.40 -1.90
#